data_7a0a12aff1a260b2e0a2462e79ae1220
#
_entry.id   7a0a12aff1a260b2e0a2462e79ae1220
#
_cell.length_a   1.000
_cell.length_b   1.000
_cell.length_c   1.000
_cell.angle_alpha   90.00
_cell.angle_beta   90.00
_cell.angle_gamma   90.00
#
_symmetry.space_group_name_H-M   'P 1'
#
loop_
_entity.id
_entity.type
_entity.pdbx_description
1 polymer ?
#
loop_
_entity_poly.entity_id
_entity_poly.type
_entity_poly.pdbx_seq_one_letter_code
_entity_poly.pdbx_strand_id
1 'polypeptide(L)'
;MTEGGVLTVLVDNEIAVQNLTKFAASRGFQSTAEKKGEKDYAVTFQIPEKGAQNAATASQPTAASEPTCAPDAKKNGLVAVLSANTMGNGEEQLGKILMKSFIFALTKQDQLPETILCYNSGAYLTCEGSDSLEDLKSLEAEGVKILTCGTCLDFYGLKEKLAVGGVTNMYEIVEIMENAGTIVRP
;
A
#
# COMPACT_ATOMS: atom_id res chain seq x y z
N MET A 1 -19.50 -3.05 -31.86
CA MET A 1 -19.18 -1.62 -31.80
C MET A 1 -19.17 -1.24 -30.33
N THR A 2 -18.02 -0.96 -29.77
CA THR A 2 -17.88 -0.46 -28.40
C THR A 2 -17.37 0.96 -28.54
N GLU A 3 -18.32 1.90 -28.49
CA GLU A 3 -18.03 3.33 -28.48
C GLU A 3 -17.33 3.70 -27.16
N GLY A 4 -16.35 4.61 -27.23
CA GLY A 4 -15.78 5.23 -26.06
C GLY A 4 -16.84 5.98 -25.27
N GLY A 5 -16.67 6.09 -23.95
CA GLY A 5 -17.69 6.68 -23.09
C GLY A 5 -17.10 7.39 -21.87
N VAL A 6 -17.94 8.20 -21.24
CA VAL A 6 -17.66 8.82 -19.94
C VAL A 6 -18.49 8.11 -18.89
N LEU A 7 -17.84 7.61 -17.85
CA LEU A 7 -18.51 6.97 -16.70
C LEU A 7 -18.19 7.79 -15.45
N THR A 8 -19.24 8.23 -14.74
CA THR A 8 -19.07 8.90 -13.45
C THR A 8 -19.56 7.99 -12.33
N VAL A 9 -18.72 7.75 -11.35
CA VAL A 9 -18.99 6.95 -10.15
C VAL A 9 -19.04 7.89 -8.95
N LEU A 10 -20.13 7.83 -8.18
CA LEU A 10 -20.27 8.57 -6.93
C LEU A 10 -19.83 7.69 -5.77
N VAL A 11 -19.01 8.23 -4.89
CA VAL A 11 -18.51 7.54 -3.69
C VAL A 11 -18.52 8.46 -2.48
N ASP A 12 -18.59 7.86 -1.30
CA ASP A 12 -18.81 8.54 -0.02
C ASP A 12 -17.53 8.75 0.81
N ASN A 13 -16.39 8.28 0.30
CA ASN A 13 -15.12 8.39 1.02
C ASN A 13 -13.92 8.56 0.08
N GLU A 14 -12.87 9.16 0.62
CA GLU A 14 -11.65 9.48 -0.12
C GLU A 14 -10.84 8.24 -0.52
N ILE A 15 -10.94 7.16 0.26
CA ILE A 15 -10.24 5.90 -0.04
C ILE A 15 -10.84 5.28 -1.31
N ALA A 16 -12.16 5.33 -1.47
CA ALA A 16 -12.83 4.89 -2.68
C ALA A 16 -12.40 5.72 -3.91
N VAL A 17 -12.21 7.03 -3.75
CA VAL A 17 -11.66 7.90 -4.80
C VAL A 17 -10.25 7.44 -5.22
N GLN A 18 -9.37 7.21 -4.26
CA GLN A 18 -8.01 6.73 -4.52
C GLN A 18 -8.01 5.37 -5.24
N ASN A 19 -8.85 4.45 -4.78
CA ASN A 19 -8.98 3.13 -5.40
C ASN A 19 -9.46 3.22 -6.84
N LEU A 20 -10.48 4.03 -7.12
CA LEU A 20 -11.01 4.24 -8.46
C LEU A 20 -9.97 4.92 -9.38
N THR A 21 -9.23 5.89 -8.87
CA THR A 21 -8.17 6.56 -9.63
C THR A 21 -7.03 5.58 -9.99
N LYS A 22 -6.61 4.75 -9.04
CA LYS A 22 -5.60 3.69 -9.31
C LYS A 22 -6.14 2.65 -10.31
N PHE A 23 -7.39 2.23 -10.17
CA PHE A 23 -8.03 1.35 -11.15
C PHE A 23 -8.04 1.94 -12.56
N ALA A 24 -8.36 3.22 -12.70
CA ALA A 24 -8.31 3.92 -13.98
C ALA A 24 -6.90 3.88 -14.58
N ALA A 25 -5.89 4.22 -13.78
CA ALA A 25 -4.49 4.21 -14.20
C ALA A 25 -4.02 2.80 -14.65
N SER A 26 -4.37 1.75 -13.92
CA SER A 26 -4.02 0.37 -14.26
C SER A 26 -4.66 -0.12 -15.55
N ARG A 27 -5.78 0.48 -15.96
CA ARG A 27 -6.49 0.19 -17.22
C ARG A 27 -6.17 1.18 -18.34
N GLY A 28 -5.33 2.17 -18.09
CA GLY A 28 -4.97 3.21 -19.06
C GLY A 28 -6.10 4.22 -19.30
N PHE A 29 -7.04 4.37 -18.36
CA PHE A 29 -8.11 5.36 -18.45
C PHE A 29 -7.69 6.66 -17.78
N GLN A 30 -8.12 7.78 -18.35
CA GLN A 30 -8.02 9.06 -17.66
C GLN A 30 -9.15 9.16 -16.65
N SER A 31 -8.83 9.62 -15.43
CA SER A 31 -9.82 9.83 -14.37
C SER A 31 -9.67 11.24 -13.79
N THR A 32 -10.81 11.83 -13.44
CA THR A 32 -10.88 13.11 -12.73
C THR A 32 -11.76 12.93 -11.50
N ALA A 33 -11.29 13.35 -10.34
CA ALA A 33 -12.04 13.28 -9.09
C ALA A 33 -12.46 14.68 -8.66
N GLU A 34 -13.73 14.85 -8.32
CA GLU A 34 -14.31 16.09 -7.80
C GLU A 34 -14.98 15.85 -6.44
N LYS A 35 -14.69 16.68 -5.47
CA LYS A 35 -15.37 16.68 -4.17
C LYS A 35 -16.61 17.57 -4.26
N LYS A 36 -17.81 16.98 -4.16
CA LYS A 36 -19.10 17.70 -4.23
C LYS A 36 -19.69 18.03 -2.87
N GLY A 37 -19.25 17.34 -1.80
CA GLY A 37 -19.72 17.53 -0.45
C GLY A 37 -18.77 16.98 0.60
N GLU A 38 -19.19 16.95 1.85
CA GLU A 38 -18.36 16.49 2.97
C GLU A 38 -18.05 14.97 2.88
N LYS A 39 -19.00 14.22 2.30
CA LYS A 39 -18.89 12.77 2.02
C LYS A 39 -19.30 12.39 0.60
N ASP A 40 -19.33 13.37 -0.33
CA ASP A 40 -19.77 13.13 -1.70
C ASP A 40 -18.62 13.45 -2.67
N TYR A 41 -18.11 12.43 -3.31
CA TYR A 41 -17.07 12.52 -4.32
C TYR A 41 -17.58 11.94 -5.63
N ALA A 42 -17.23 12.57 -6.75
CA ALA A 42 -17.50 12.08 -8.09
C ALA A 42 -16.19 11.75 -8.79
N VAL A 43 -16.02 10.51 -9.23
CA VAL A 43 -14.87 10.08 -10.04
C VAL A 43 -15.37 9.82 -11.45
N THR A 44 -14.87 10.59 -12.39
CA THR A 44 -15.25 10.50 -13.82
C THR A 44 -14.12 9.82 -14.59
N PHE A 45 -14.44 8.75 -15.31
CA PHE A 45 -13.54 8.02 -16.19
C PHE A 45 -13.80 8.37 -17.64
N GLN A 46 -12.75 8.60 -18.40
CA GLN A 46 -12.80 8.68 -19.86
C GLN A 46 -12.32 7.34 -20.41
N ILE A 47 -13.23 6.56 -20.97
CA ILE A 47 -12.95 5.26 -21.58
C ILE A 47 -12.67 5.51 -23.06
N PRO A 48 -11.43 5.32 -23.56
CA PRO A 48 -11.13 5.52 -24.97
C PRO A 48 -11.78 4.41 -25.82
N GLU A 49 -12.09 4.73 -27.07
CA GLU A 49 -12.47 3.71 -28.04
C GLU A 49 -11.33 2.69 -28.21
N LYS A 50 -11.68 1.42 -28.40
CA LYS A 50 -10.70 0.35 -28.64
C LYS A 50 -9.81 0.70 -29.83
N GLY A 51 -8.58 1.17 -29.55
CA GLY A 51 -7.62 1.49 -30.61
C GLY A 51 -6.43 2.34 -30.18
N ALA A 52 -6.44 2.92 -29.00
CA ALA A 52 -5.33 3.75 -28.50
C ALA A 52 -4.68 3.15 -27.25
N GLN A 53 -3.84 2.15 -27.43
CA GLN A 53 -2.71 1.94 -26.54
C GLN A 53 -1.70 3.03 -26.86
N ASN A 54 -1.53 4.01 -25.98
CA ASN A 54 -0.35 4.84 -26.03
C ASN A 54 0.14 5.18 -24.62
N ALA A 55 1.35 4.73 -24.43
CA ALA A 55 2.30 5.04 -23.40
C ALA A 55 2.40 6.54 -23.11
N ALA A 56 2.32 6.91 -21.84
CA ALA A 56 2.78 8.21 -21.39
C ALA A 56 4.30 8.17 -21.23
N THR A 57 4.89 9.00 -22.02
CA THR A 57 6.29 9.37 -22.19
C THR A 57 6.96 9.76 -20.86
N ALA A 58 8.01 9.06 -20.49
CA ALA A 58 9.07 9.61 -19.67
C ALA A 58 10.39 9.42 -20.41
N SER A 59 11.10 10.50 -20.54
CA SER A 59 12.26 10.77 -21.37
C SER A 59 13.43 9.80 -21.18
N GLN A 60 13.98 9.34 -22.33
CA GLN A 60 15.24 8.59 -22.43
C GLN A 60 16.48 9.50 -22.25
N PRO A 61 17.66 8.85 -22.02
CA PRO A 61 18.59 8.78 -23.10
C PRO A 61 19.17 7.38 -23.38
N THR A 62 19.20 7.09 -24.65
CA THR A 62 19.92 6.16 -25.51
C THR A 62 21.12 5.41 -24.96
N ALA A 63 21.12 4.06 -25.12
CA ALA A 63 22.20 3.31 -25.79
C ALA A 63 21.72 1.88 -26.12
N ALA A 64 22.01 1.43 -27.33
CA ALA A 64 21.65 0.14 -27.89
C ALA A 64 22.34 -1.04 -27.21
N SER A 65 21.60 -2.12 -26.97
CA SER A 65 22.12 -3.48 -26.93
C SER A 65 20.97 -4.49 -27.08
N GLU A 66 21.29 -5.58 -27.73
CA GLU A 66 20.49 -6.67 -28.31
C GLU A 66 19.51 -7.37 -27.35
N PRO A 67 18.51 -8.16 -27.86
CA PRO A 67 17.51 -8.82 -27.05
C PRO A 67 18.12 -10.07 -26.42
N THR A 68 18.69 -9.93 -25.23
CA THR A 68 18.92 -11.05 -24.33
C THR A 68 17.63 -11.29 -23.56
N CYS A 69 17.14 -12.53 -23.57
CA CYS A 69 16.11 -13.00 -22.64
C CYS A 69 16.48 -12.54 -21.24
N ALA A 70 15.78 -11.53 -20.74
CA ALA A 70 15.98 -11.06 -19.39
C ALA A 70 15.47 -12.14 -18.42
N PRO A 71 16.33 -12.70 -17.56
CA PRO A 71 15.82 -13.47 -16.45
C PRO A 71 15.11 -12.51 -15.50
N ASP A 72 13.92 -12.92 -15.09
CA ASP A 72 13.09 -12.41 -13.99
C ASP A 72 13.38 -10.96 -13.56
N ALA A 73 12.43 -10.08 -13.80
CA ALA A 73 12.38 -8.78 -13.13
C ALA A 73 12.73 -9.04 -11.64
N LYS A 74 13.83 -8.47 -11.16
CA LYS A 74 14.27 -8.61 -9.76
C LYS A 74 13.08 -8.30 -8.88
N LYS A 75 12.54 -9.33 -8.24
CA LYS A 75 11.60 -9.14 -7.14
C LYS A 75 12.31 -8.28 -6.11
N ASN A 76 11.70 -7.18 -5.75
CA ASN A 76 12.23 -6.23 -4.77
C ASN A 76 12.30 -6.89 -3.40
N GLY A 77 13.06 -6.33 -2.51
CA GLY A 77 13.48 -6.81 -1.22
C GLY A 77 12.49 -7.50 -0.29
N LEU A 78 12.80 -7.47 0.99
CA LEU A 78 12.00 -8.07 2.05
C LEU A 78 10.80 -7.18 2.39
N VAL A 79 9.60 -7.77 2.42
CA VAL A 79 8.37 -7.12 2.91
C VAL A 79 7.90 -7.80 4.20
N ALA A 80 7.72 -7.03 5.26
CA ALA A 80 7.12 -7.53 6.50
C ALA A 80 5.63 -7.19 6.54
N VAL A 81 4.78 -8.18 6.84
CA VAL A 81 3.32 -8.02 6.86
C VAL A 81 2.79 -8.22 8.27
N LEU A 82 2.36 -7.15 8.91
CA LEU A 82 1.78 -7.15 10.24
C LEU A 82 0.25 -7.12 10.14
N SER A 83 -0.36 -8.31 10.06
CA SER A 83 -1.80 -8.46 9.87
C SER A 83 -2.58 -8.45 11.19
N ALA A 84 -1.89 -8.51 12.33
CA ALA A 84 -2.48 -8.49 13.66
C ALA A 84 -1.56 -7.71 14.62
N ASN A 85 -2.11 -7.29 15.76
CA ASN A 85 -1.34 -6.71 16.86
C ASN A 85 -0.76 -7.76 17.80
N THR A 86 -0.97 -9.04 17.47
CA THR A 86 -0.46 -10.20 18.18
C THR A 86 0.23 -11.16 17.21
N MET A 87 1.23 -11.89 17.66
CA MET A 87 1.91 -12.94 16.90
C MET A 87 1.37 -14.30 17.32
N GLY A 88 0.94 -15.10 16.33
CA GLY A 88 0.35 -16.42 16.54
C GLY A 88 -1.10 -16.38 17.03
N ASN A 89 -1.70 -17.57 17.21
CA ASN A 89 -3.12 -17.76 17.56
C ASN A 89 -3.32 -18.32 18.97
N GLY A 90 -2.36 -18.08 19.88
CA GLY A 90 -2.42 -18.57 21.26
C GLY A 90 -2.96 -17.51 22.22
N GLU A 91 -2.35 -17.44 23.39
CA GLU A 91 -2.69 -16.48 24.45
C GLU A 91 -2.41 -15.04 23.97
N GLU A 92 -3.40 -14.16 24.11
CA GLU A 92 -3.34 -12.78 23.58
C GLU A 92 -2.18 -11.97 24.21
N GLN A 93 -1.97 -12.10 25.53
CA GLN A 93 -0.89 -11.40 26.21
C GLN A 93 0.48 -11.84 25.68
N LEU A 94 0.66 -13.14 25.50
CA LEU A 94 1.89 -13.69 24.91
C LEU A 94 2.06 -13.21 23.48
N GLY A 95 0.99 -13.23 22.69
CA GLY A 95 0.99 -12.76 21.31
C GLY A 95 1.43 -11.29 21.17
N LYS A 96 1.02 -10.42 22.09
CA LYS A 96 1.46 -9.00 22.13
C LYS A 96 2.96 -8.88 22.43
N ILE A 97 3.45 -9.64 23.43
CA ILE A 97 4.88 -9.65 23.79
C ILE A 97 5.72 -10.14 22.60
N LEU A 98 5.27 -11.22 21.94
CA LEU A 98 5.97 -11.78 20.79
C LEU A 98 5.98 -10.81 19.60
N MET A 99 4.86 -10.12 19.32
CA MET A 99 4.77 -9.12 18.24
C MET A 99 5.74 -7.95 18.49
N LYS A 100 5.78 -7.42 19.72
CA LYS A 100 6.74 -6.40 20.12
C LYS A 100 8.18 -6.87 19.90
N SER A 101 8.48 -8.09 20.37
CA SER A 101 9.82 -8.68 20.22
C SER A 101 10.18 -8.91 18.74
N PHE A 102 9.21 -9.29 17.91
CA PHE A 102 9.41 -9.44 16.46
C PHE A 102 9.77 -8.11 15.80
N ILE A 103 9.01 -7.04 16.09
CA ILE A 103 9.29 -5.71 15.54
C ILE A 103 10.66 -5.20 16.01
N PHE A 104 10.97 -5.35 17.30
CA PHE A 104 12.31 -5.04 17.82
C PHE A 104 13.41 -5.84 17.12
N ALA A 105 13.19 -7.14 16.90
CA ALA A 105 14.17 -7.99 16.20
C ALA A 105 14.40 -7.53 14.75
N LEU A 106 13.39 -7.00 14.06
CA LEU A 106 13.56 -6.41 12.73
C LEU A 106 14.54 -5.24 12.73
N THR A 107 14.56 -4.40 13.79
CA THR A 107 15.52 -3.27 13.92
C THR A 107 16.97 -3.71 14.09
N LYS A 108 17.22 -5.00 14.36
CA LYS A 108 18.56 -5.56 14.62
C LYS A 108 19.06 -6.46 13.50
N GLN A 109 18.31 -6.59 12.41
CA GLN A 109 18.76 -7.39 11.26
C GLN A 109 19.74 -6.58 10.40
N ASP A 110 20.70 -7.27 9.79
CA ASP A 110 21.62 -6.68 8.81
C ASP A 110 20.89 -6.20 7.55
N GLN A 111 19.80 -6.86 7.19
CA GLN A 111 18.94 -6.49 6.09
C GLN A 111 17.56 -6.12 6.61
N LEU A 112 17.27 -4.83 6.60
CA LEU A 112 15.96 -4.31 6.98
C LEU A 112 14.91 -4.61 5.90
N PRO A 113 13.62 -4.71 6.28
CA PRO A 113 12.56 -4.77 5.28
C PRO A 113 12.51 -3.46 4.48
N GLU A 114 12.25 -3.57 3.18
CA GLU A 114 12.00 -2.41 2.33
C GLU A 114 10.66 -1.76 2.67
N THR A 115 9.66 -2.60 2.99
CA THR A 115 8.32 -2.14 3.34
C THR A 115 7.72 -2.97 4.48
N ILE A 116 7.04 -2.30 5.39
CA ILE A 116 6.18 -2.90 6.42
C ILE A 116 4.73 -2.56 6.10
N LEU A 117 3.89 -3.58 5.94
CA LEU A 117 2.46 -3.46 5.67
C LEU A 117 1.66 -3.78 6.92
N CYS A 118 0.84 -2.84 7.40
CA CYS A 118 -0.01 -3.01 8.57
C CYS A 118 -1.49 -2.99 8.16
N TYR A 119 -2.23 -4.04 8.46
CA TYR A 119 -3.68 -4.11 8.23
C TYR A 119 -4.40 -4.91 9.30
N ASN A 120 -5.75 -4.89 9.27
CA ASN A 120 -6.58 -5.47 10.32
C ASN A 120 -6.14 -4.89 11.68
N SER A 121 -6.06 -5.68 12.76
CA SER A 121 -5.60 -5.20 14.06
C SER A 121 -4.12 -4.80 14.09
N GLY A 122 -3.31 -5.16 13.08
CA GLY A 122 -1.96 -4.62 12.89
C GLY A 122 -1.92 -3.09 12.74
N ALA A 123 -3.04 -2.44 12.37
CA ALA A 123 -3.14 -0.99 12.32
C ALA A 123 -2.92 -0.31 13.69
N TYR A 124 -3.19 -1.00 14.82
CA TYR A 124 -2.89 -0.49 16.14
C TYR A 124 -1.39 -0.29 16.39
N LEU A 125 -0.54 -1.07 15.72
CA LEU A 125 0.92 -1.02 15.94
C LEU A 125 1.52 0.31 15.50
N THR A 126 0.94 0.98 14.50
CA THR A 126 1.41 2.25 13.93
C THR A 126 0.77 3.48 14.57
N CYS A 127 -0.13 3.29 15.53
CA CYS A 127 -0.89 4.35 16.16
C CYS A 127 -0.37 4.71 17.55
N GLU A 128 -0.78 5.88 18.04
CA GLU A 128 -0.49 6.33 19.38
C GLU A 128 -0.90 5.30 20.44
N GLY A 129 -0.05 5.09 21.43
CA GLY A 129 -0.25 4.10 22.51
C GLY A 129 0.25 2.68 22.17
N SER A 130 0.84 2.48 21.00
CA SER A 130 1.51 1.21 20.67
C SER A 130 2.85 1.07 21.37
N ASP A 131 3.08 -0.08 22.00
CA ASP A 131 4.37 -0.42 22.64
C ASP A 131 5.51 -0.60 21.62
N SER A 132 5.20 -0.73 20.33
CA SER A 132 6.17 -0.92 19.24
C SER A 132 6.41 0.35 18.44
N LEU A 133 5.83 1.49 18.86
CA LEU A 133 5.85 2.72 18.07
C LEU A 133 7.27 3.25 17.85
N GLU A 134 8.10 3.24 18.90
CA GLU A 134 9.47 3.75 18.83
C GLU A 134 10.37 2.86 17.93
N ASP A 135 10.18 1.54 17.96
CA ASP A 135 10.89 0.63 17.07
C ASP A 135 10.50 0.84 15.61
N LEU A 136 9.20 1.06 15.34
CA LEU A 136 8.71 1.37 13.98
C LEU A 136 9.22 2.73 13.50
N LYS A 137 9.26 3.75 14.34
CA LYS A 137 9.87 5.05 13.99
C LYS A 137 11.35 4.92 13.68
N SER A 138 12.07 4.08 14.42
CA SER A 138 13.49 3.81 14.14
C SER A 138 13.67 3.18 12.77
N LEU A 139 12.83 2.21 12.40
CA LEU A 139 12.83 1.58 11.07
C LEU A 139 12.50 2.59 9.96
N GLU A 140 11.51 3.46 10.19
CA GLU A 140 11.17 4.52 9.24
C GLU A 140 12.34 5.51 9.05
N ALA A 141 13.04 5.88 10.13
CA ALA A 141 14.21 6.77 10.07
C ALA A 141 15.38 6.16 9.30
N GLU A 142 15.46 4.82 9.25
CA GLU A 142 16.44 4.06 8.45
C GLU A 142 15.98 3.82 7.00
N GLY A 143 14.83 4.38 6.60
CA GLY A 143 14.32 4.36 5.24
C GLY A 143 13.32 3.24 4.94
N VAL A 144 12.87 2.49 5.93
CA VAL A 144 11.82 1.48 5.76
C VAL A 144 10.48 2.17 5.51
N LYS A 145 9.79 1.80 4.43
CA LYS A 145 8.46 2.33 4.12
C LYS A 145 7.42 1.63 4.99
N ILE A 146 6.73 2.37 5.86
CA ILE A 146 5.66 1.82 6.71
C ILE A 146 4.31 2.29 6.18
N LEU A 147 3.41 1.34 5.92
CA LEU A 147 2.11 1.60 5.32
C LEU A 147 0.99 0.92 6.10
N THR A 148 -0.02 1.70 6.47
CA THR A 148 -1.19 1.23 7.22
C THR A 148 -2.45 1.33 6.38
N CYS A 149 -3.25 0.27 6.36
CA CYS A 149 -4.49 0.20 5.60
C CYS A 149 -5.51 1.24 6.09
N GLY A 150 -5.91 2.16 5.22
CA GLY A 150 -6.85 3.22 5.54
C GLY A 150 -8.23 2.70 5.98
N THR A 151 -8.74 1.65 5.34
CA THR A 151 -10.00 1.00 5.75
C THR A 151 -9.93 0.48 7.19
N CYS A 152 -8.77 -0.05 7.61
CA CYS A 152 -8.59 -0.53 8.98
C CYS A 152 -8.52 0.63 9.98
N LEU A 153 -7.82 1.72 9.62
CA LEU A 153 -7.78 2.92 10.43
C LEU A 153 -9.19 3.52 10.63
N ASP A 154 -10.00 3.55 9.57
CA ASP A 154 -11.39 4.04 9.65
C ASP A 154 -12.25 3.12 10.52
N PHE A 155 -12.17 1.79 10.31
CA PHE A 155 -12.96 0.81 11.05
C PHE A 155 -12.70 0.84 12.57
N TYR A 156 -11.44 1.01 12.96
CA TYR A 156 -11.03 1.05 14.37
C TYR A 156 -11.03 2.48 14.96
N GLY A 157 -11.38 3.51 14.18
CA GLY A 157 -11.35 4.91 14.64
C GLY A 157 -9.96 5.42 14.98
N LEU A 158 -8.94 4.98 14.23
CA LEU A 158 -7.52 5.24 14.47
C LEU A 158 -6.91 6.29 13.51
N LYS A 159 -7.69 6.86 12.60
CA LYS A 159 -7.17 7.74 11.54
C LYS A 159 -6.38 8.92 12.09
N GLU A 160 -6.91 9.56 13.14
CA GLU A 160 -6.26 10.71 13.80
C GLU A 160 -5.13 10.31 14.76
N LYS A 161 -4.96 9.01 15.01
CA LYS A 161 -3.96 8.46 15.94
C LYS A 161 -2.77 7.83 15.21
N LEU A 162 -2.75 7.84 13.89
CA LEU A 162 -1.61 7.34 13.14
C LEU A 162 -0.37 8.17 13.47
N ALA A 163 0.67 7.52 13.99
CA ALA A 163 1.84 8.18 14.55
C ALA A 163 3.17 7.80 13.86
N VAL A 164 3.13 6.83 12.94
CA VAL A 164 4.27 6.41 12.11
C VAL A 164 3.79 5.87 10.77
N GLY A 165 4.53 6.16 9.72
CA GLY A 165 4.24 5.70 8.36
C GLY A 165 3.12 6.48 7.66
N GLY A 166 2.66 5.95 6.54
CA GLY A 166 1.60 6.51 5.71
C GLY A 166 0.38 5.62 5.60
N VAL A 167 -0.70 6.21 5.08
CA VAL A 167 -1.94 5.48 4.78
C VAL A 167 -1.86 4.85 3.39
N THR A 168 -2.28 3.60 3.29
CA THR A 168 -2.37 2.87 2.03
C THR A 168 -3.75 2.22 1.85
N ASN A 169 -3.94 1.58 0.71
CA ASN A 169 -5.15 0.85 0.37
C ASN A 169 -4.83 -0.58 -0.09
N MET A 170 -5.86 -1.41 -0.26
CA MET A 170 -5.69 -2.82 -0.60
C MET A 170 -5.01 -3.06 -1.96
N TYR A 171 -5.19 -2.18 -2.94
CA TYR A 171 -4.52 -2.31 -4.24
C TYR A 171 -3.01 -2.18 -4.11
N GLU A 172 -2.53 -1.15 -3.37
CA GLU A 172 -1.10 -0.96 -3.12
C GLU A 172 -0.52 -2.09 -2.25
N ILE A 173 -1.28 -2.56 -1.25
CA ILE A 173 -0.87 -3.72 -0.42
C ILE A 173 -0.64 -4.94 -1.29
N VAL A 174 -1.59 -5.28 -2.18
CA VAL A 174 -1.47 -6.44 -3.08
C VAL A 174 -0.31 -6.25 -4.05
N GLU A 175 -0.18 -5.08 -4.66
CA GLU A 175 0.90 -4.76 -5.60
C GLU A 175 2.28 -4.93 -4.95
N ILE A 176 2.47 -4.40 -3.72
CA ILE A 176 3.72 -4.56 -2.98
C ILE A 176 4.00 -6.02 -2.66
N MET A 177 2.98 -6.77 -2.22
CA MET A 177 3.13 -8.19 -1.89
C MET A 177 3.45 -9.04 -3.12
N GLU A 178 2.83 -8.77 -4.28
CA GLU A 178 3.10 -9.49 -5.54
C GLU A 178 4.51 -9.25 -6.06
N ASN A 179 5.05 -8.04 -5.85
CA ASN A 179 6.39 -7.66 -6.29
C ASN A 179 7.48 -7.94 -5.25
N ALA A 180 7.13 -8.41 -4.05
CA ALA A 180 8.08 -8.72 -3.01
C ALA A 180 9.01 -9.89 -3.39
N GLY A 181 10.30 -9.76 -3.06
CA GLY A 181 11.26 -10.86 -3.16
C GLY A 181 11.02 -11.91 -2.08
N THR A 182 10.75 -11.46 -0.87
CA THR A 182 10.44 -12.30 0.29
C THR A 182 9.38 -11.60 1.15
N ILE A 183 8.40 -12.36 1.62
CA ILE A 183 7.40 -11.87 2.56
C ILE A 183 7.61 -12.59 3.89
N VAL A 184 7.74 -11.81 4.97
CA VAL A 184 7.74 -12.31 6.35
C VAL A 184 6.44 -11.87 7.02
N ARG A 185 5.71 -12.84 7.56
CA ARG A 185 4.44 -12.60 8.25
C ARG A 185 4.43 -13.40 9.55
N PRO A 186 4.45 -12.74 10.72
CA PRO A 186 4.42 -13.38 12.04
C PRO A 186 3.04 -13.93 12.40
#